data_bcd291729a8936ff5bc276529e711523
#
_entry.id   bcd291729a8936ff5bc276529e711523
#
_cell.length_a   1.000
_cell.length_b   1.000
_cell.length_c   1.000
_cell.angle_alpha   90.00
_cell.angle_beta   90.00
_cell.angle_gamma   90.00
#
_symmetry.space_group_name_H-M   'P 1'
#
loop_
_entity.id
_entity.type
_entity.pdbx_description
1 polymer ?
#
loop_
_entity_poly.entity_id
_entity_poly.type
_entity_poly.pdbx_seq_one_letter_code
_entity_poly.pdbx_strand_id
1 'polypeptide(L)'
;PPIVMGNGIAEAIEAFSSGNPVMIFDSDFRERETDLLWPAAKATPEIMRRLRKDCGGLLFLAIGDEIGDKFGLPWLQDIHSTPSIVADNPVLGQLITNDLQYDSRSAFTLSLNHRETYTGITDRDRALTTRRFGELAGEVYELSDTEAMEALGKEFRTPGHIPLCRESPGGLSKRQGHTELAVAIARLSGNIPCTIGAEMLDPEGDGALSLQEARKYAEEHGIPMITGNDILESMDMV
;
A
#
# COMPACT_ATOMS: atom_id res chain seq x y z
N PRO A 1 1.68 -4.81 -30.64
CA PRO A 1 2.33 -6.10 -30.64
C PRO A 1 2.61 -6.62 -29.24
N PRO A 2 2.59 -7.94 -29.00
CA PRO A 2 2.80 -8.53 -27.68
C PRO A 2 4.14 -8.15 -27.04
N ILE A 3 5.12 -7.80 -27.85
CA ILE A 3 6.48 -7.48 -27.42
C ILE A 3 6.53 -6.20 -26.56
N VAL A 4 5.63 -5.24 -26.84
CA VAL A 4 5.61 -3.96 -26.10
C VAL A 4 5.09 -4.14 -24.68
N MET A 5 4.15 -5.07 -24.46
CA MET A 5 3.59 -5.33 -23.12
C MET A 5 4.57 -6.04 -22.19
N GLY A 6 5.39 -6.95 -22.72
CA GLY A 6 6.43 -7.62 -21.95
C GLY A 6 7.50 -6.67 -21.45
N ASN A 7 7.83 -5.64 -22.24
CA ASN A 7 8.83 -4.64 -21.86
C ASN A 7 8.34 -3.74 -20.73
N GLY A 8 7.05 -3.42 -20.67
CA GLY A 8 6.49 -2.56 -19.62
C GLY A 8 6.64 -3.15 -18.22
N ILE A 9 6.31 -4.43 -18.06
CA ILE A 9 6.45 -5.09 -16.74
C ILE A 9 7.93 -5.27 -16.37
N ALA A 10 8.79 -5.57 -17.34
CA ALA A 10 10.23 -5.71 -17.09
C ALA A 10 10.84 -4.40 -16.60
N GLU A 11 10.49 -3.29 -17.24
CA GLU A 11 10.94 -1.96 -16.83
C GLU A 11 10.44 -1.59 -15.43
N ALA A 12 9.19 -1.91 -15.11
CA ALA A 12 8.61 -1.67 -13.79
C ALA A 12 9.35 -2.49 -12.72
N ILE A 13 9.60 -3.76 -12.97
CA ILE A 13 10.36 -4.63 -12.06
C ILE A 13 11.76 -4.07 -11.83
N GLU A 14 12.46 -3.68 -12.88
CA GLU A 14 13.81 -3.11 -12.78
C GLU A 14 13.81 -1.81 -11.98
N ALA A 15 12.89 -0.91 -12.27
CA ALA A 15 12.77 0.36 -11.56
C ALA A 15 12.52 0.15 -10.06
N PHE A 16 11.56 -0.67 -9.72
CA PHE A 16 11.21 -0.93 -8.32
C PHE A 16 12.33 -1.67 -7.60
N SER A 17 12.99 -2.61 -8.26
CA SER A 17 14.16 -3.32 -7.73
C SER A 17 15.30 -2.35 -7.38
N SER A 18 15.44 -1.27 -8.14
CA SER A 18 16.46 -0.23 -7.90
C SER A 18 15.98 0.85 -6.91
N GLY A 19 14.79 0.71 -6.33
CA GLY A 19 14.26 1.67 -5.38
C GLY A 19 13.57 2.87 -6.03
N ASN A 20 13.29 2.80 -7.33
CA ASN A 20 12.61 3.85 -8.10
C ASN A 20 11.10 3.61 -8.14
N PRO A 21 10.31 4.67 -8.38
CA PRO A 21 8.85 4.55 -8.37
C PRO A 21 8.29 3.81 -9.57
N VAL A 22 7.08 3.29 -9.38
CA VAL A 22 6.27 2.67 -10.42
C VAL A 22 4.84 3.19 -10.28
N MET A 23 4.12 3.32 -11.39
CA MET A 23 2.69 3.65 -11.38
C MET A 23 1.90 2.43 -11.80
N ILE A 24 0.80 2.16 -11.09
CA ILE A 24 -0.08 1.02 -11.37
C ILE A 24 -1.51 1.49 -11.47
N PHE A 25 -2.15 1.23 -12.61
CA PHE A 25 -3.59 1.40 -12.82
C PHE A 25 -4.27 0.05 -12.55
N ASP A 26 -5.28 0.01 -11.68
CA ASP A 26 -5.89 -1.26 -11.30
C ASP A 26 -6.64 -1.92 -12.48
N SER A 27 -7.80 -1.40 -12.86
CA SER A 27 -8.54 -1.86 -14.04
C SER A 27 -9.76 -0.97 -14.29
N ASP A 28 -10.32 -1.05 -15.51
CA ASP A 28 -11.59 -0.38 -15.83
C ASP A 28 -12.78 -0.99 -15.09
N PHE A 29 -12.61 -2.20 -14.56
CA PHE A 29 -13.69 -2.98 -13.93
C PHE A 29 -13.65 -2.95 -12.41
N ARG A 30 -12.74 -2.15 -11.82
CA ARG A 30 -12.62 -2.02 -10.37
C ARG A 30 -12.69 -0.55 -9.97
N GLU A 31 -11.63 0.03 -9.40
CA GLU A 31 -11.68 1.40 -8.90
C GLU A 31 -11.35 2.44 -9.98
N ARG A 32 -10.65 2.02 -11.03
CA ARG A 32 -10.21 2.88 -12.13
C ARG A 32 -9.30 4.01 -11.63
N GLU A 33 -8.38 3.65 -10.76
CA GLU A 33 -7.45 4.58 -10.12
C GLU A 33 -6.02 4.16 -10.39
N THR A 34 -5.13 5.15 -10.50
CA THR A 34 -3.70 4.94 -10.64
C THR A 34 -3.00 5.31 -9.33
N ASP A 35 -2.16 4.41 -8.85
CA ASP A 35 -1.30 4.66 -7.69
C ASP A 35 0.12 4.96 -8.13
N LEU A 36 0.77 5.89 -7.43
CA LEU A 36 2.21 6.12 -7.52
C LEU A 36 2.85 5.46 -6.29
N LEU A 37 3.83 4.57 -6.53
CA LEU A 37 4.34 3.65 -5.51
C LEU A 37 5.86 3.70 -5.42
N TRP A 38 6.39 3.55 -4.19
CA TRP A 38 7.81 3.35 -3.89
C TRP A 38 7.99 2.19 -2.90
N PRO A 39 9.15 1.50 -2.92
CA PRO A 39 9.48 0.61 -1.81
C PRO A 39 9.52 1.41 -0.50
N ALA A 40 8.86 0.92 0.54
CA ALA A 40 8.70 1.68 1.78
C ALA A 40 10.06 2.04 2.44
N ALA A 41 11.03 1.15 2.38
CA ALA A 41 12.35 1.38 2.97
C ALA A 41 13.14 2.51 2.28
N LYS A 42 12.66 2.99 1.13
CA LYS A 42 13.28 4.11 0.40
C LYS A 42 12.62 5.45 0.69
N ALA A 43 11.62 5.49 1.57
CA ALA A 43 10.88 6.71 1.86
C ALA A 43 11.78 7.83 2.40
N THR A 44 11.63 9.01 1.80
CA THR A 44 12.29 10.25 2.19
C THR A 44 11.25 11.35 2.31
N PRO A 45 11.56 12.46 3.01
CA PRO A 45 10.64 13.61 3.01
C PRO A 45 10.27 14.10 1.61
N GLU A 46 11.19 14.02 0.66
CA GLU A 46 10.94 14.40 -0.74
C GLU A 46 9.91 13.50 -1.40
N ILE A 47 10.00 12.19 -1.18
CA ILE A 47 9.03 11.22 -1.69
C ILE A 47 7.63 11.49 -1.10
N MET A 48 7.56 11.76 0.20
CA MET A 48 6.29 12.11 0.84
C MET A 48 5.69 13.38 0.24
N ARG A 49 6.53 14.38 -0.03
CA ARG A 49 6.08 15.62 -0.68
C ARG A 49 5.52 15.36 -2.05
N ARG A 50 6.18 14.51 -2.84
CA ARG A 50 5.70 14.14 -4.18
C ARG A 50 4.35 13.43 -4.11
N LEU A 51 4.21 12.48 -3.19
CA LEU A 51 2.95 11.75 -3.02
C LEU A 51 1.79 12.67 -2.66
N ARG A 52 1.99 13.62 -1.73
CA ARG A 52 0.92 14.54 -1.35
C ARG A 52 0.62 15.63 -2.38
N LYS A 53 1.63 16.07 -3.15
CA LYS A 53 1.45 17.13 -4.15
C LYS A 53 0.98 16.59 -5.50
N ASP A 54 1.58 15.49 -5.96
CA ASP A 54 1.32 14.96 -7.29
C ASP A 54 0.16 13.95 -7.31
N CYS A 55 -0.12 13.32 -6.17
CA CYS A 55 -1.22 12.35 -6.06
C CYS A 55 -2.45 12.92 -5.37
N GLY A 56 -2.34 13.24 -4.11
CA GLY A 56 -3.42 13.85 -3.33
C GLY A 56 -4.39 12.85 -2.69
N GLY A 57 -4.28 11.58 -3.00
CA GLY A 57 -5.08 10.53 -2.39
C GLY A 57 -4.62 10.17 -0.98
N LEU A 58 -5.12 9.06 -0.47
CA LEU A 58 -4.72 8.58 0.84
C LEU A 58 -3.33 7.97 0.77
N LEU A 59 -2.40 8.51 1.56
CA LEU A 59 -1.09 7.87 1.71
C LEU A 59 -1.29 6.53 2.45
N PHE A 60 -0.90 5.42 1.83
CA PHE A 60 -1.08 4.11 2.41
C PHE A 60 0.19 3.27 2.32
N LEU A 61 0.37 2.40 3.30
CA LEU A 61 1.50 1.48 3.38
C LEU A 61 0.97 0.06 3.22
N ALA A 62 1.19 -0.52 2.03
CA ALA A 62 0.73 -1.87 1.72
C ALA A 62 1.76 -2.90 2.22
N ILE A 63 1.30 -3.90 2.95
CA ILE A 63 2.18 -4.93 3.52
C ILE A 63 1.72 -6.33 3.12
N GLY A 64 2.70 -7.22 2.92
CA GLY A 64 2.43 -8.62 2.67
C GLY A 64 1.76 -9.31 3.84
N ASP A 65 0.95 -10.33 3.54
CA ASP A 65 0.20 -11.08 4.55
C ASP A 65 1.13 -11.68 5.63
N GLU A 66 2.28 -12.22 5.24
CA GLU A 66 3.24 -12.80 6.18
C GLU A 66 3.82 -11.77 7.16
N ILE A 67 4.01 -10.53 6.71
CA ILE A 67 4.47 -9.44 7.59
C ILE A 67 3.37 -9.08 8.58
N GLY A 68 2.13 -9.01 8.11
CA GLY A 68 0.97 -8.80 8.97
C GLY A 68 0.84 -9.88 10.05
N ASP A 69 1.05 -11.14 9.67
CA ASP A 69 1.02 -12.26 10.62
C ASP A 69 2.14 -12.17 11.66
N LYS A 70 3.36 -11.87 11.22
CA LYS A 70 4.51 -11.75 12.13
C LYS A 70 4.29 -10.68 13.19
N PHE A 71 3.78 -9.52 12.79
CA PHE A 71 3.49 -8.43 13.71
C PHE A 71 2.18 -8.62 14.48
N GLY A 72 1.37 -9.62 14.13
CA GLY A 72 0.07 -9.82 14.75
C GLY A 72 -0.92 -8.70 14.44
N LEU A 73 -0.83 -8.09 13.28
CA LEU A 73 -1.68 -6.96 12.90
C LEU A 73 -3.08 -7.44 12.50
N PRO A 74 -4.13 -7.02 13.22
CA PRO A 74 -5.50 -7.41 12.86
C PRO A 74 -6.04 -6.51 11.76
N TRP A 75 -7.06 -6.98 11.02
CA TRP A 75 -7.85 -6.08 10.19
C TRP A 75 -8.70 -5.19 11.08
N LEU A 76 -8.73 -3.91 10.75
CA LEU A 76 -9.46 -2.91 11.52
C LEU A 76 -10.95 -3.23 11.60
N GLN A 77 -11.54 -3.69 10.50
CA GLN A 77 -12.94 -4.10 10.44
C GLN A 77 -13.27 -5.24 11.41
N ASP A 78 -12.35 -6.18 11.59
CA ASP A 78 -12.51 -7.29 12.53
C ASP A 78 -12.53 -6.79 13.98
N ILE A 79 -11.68 -5.80 14.29
CA ILE A 79 -11.70 -5.15 15.62
C ILE A 79 -13.07 -4.49 15.82
N HIS A 80 -13.55 -3.74 14.84
CA HIS A 80 -14.83 -3.01 14.91
C HIS A 80 -16.03 -3.94 15.09
N SER A 81 -15.94 -5.19 14.66
CA SER A 81 -17.02 -6.17 14.77
C SER A 81 -16.82 -7.19 15.89
N THR A 82 -15.80 -7.03 16.72
CA THR A 82 -15.58 -7.90 17.89
C THR A 82 -16.74 -7.73 18.87
N PRO A 83 -17.45 -8.83 19.26
CA PRO A 83 -18.66 -8.71 20.08
C PRO A 83 -18.52 -7.90 21.37
N SER A 84 -17.43 -8.08 22.10
CA SER A 84 -17.19 -7.33 23.32
C SER A 84 -16.97 -5.84 23.08
N ILE A 85 -16.29 -5.50 21.98
CA ILE A 85 -16.03 -4.10 21.60
C ILE A 85 -17.33 -3.44 21.17
N VAL A 86 -18.15 -4.12 20.38
CA VAL A 86 -19.47 -3.62 19.94
C VAL A 86 -20.39 -3.43 21.16
N ALA A 87 -20.38 -4.35 22.12
CA ALA A 87 -21.17 -4.22 23.32
C ALA A 87 -20.83 -2.96 24.12
N ASP A 88 -19.54 -2.65 24.23
CA ASP A 88 -19.06 -1.46 24.94
C ASP A 88 -19.21 -0.17 24.10
N ASN A 89 -19.31 -0.31 22.76
CA ASN A 89 -19.39 0.82 21.83
C ASN A 89 -20.50 0.56 20.79
N PRO A 90 -21.78 0.70 21.18
CA PRO A 90 -22.90 0.29 20.32
C PRO A 90 -22.96 0.96 18.95
N VAL A 91 -22.35 2.15 18.81
CA VAL A 91 -22.28 2.85 17.52
C VAL A 91 -21.61 1.99 16.44
N LEU A 92 -20.67 1.13 16.83
CA LEU A 92 -20.00 0.24 15.88
C LEU A 92 -20.97 -0.73 15.21
N GLY A 93 -21.99 -1.16 15.94
CA GLY A 93 -23.07 -2.00 15.37
C GLY A 93 -23.91 -1.28 14.31
N GLN A 94 -23.92 0.04 14.33
CA GLN A 94 -24.63 0.86 13.34
C GLN A 94 -23.75 1.14 12.12
N LEU A 95 -22.43 0.97 12.25
CA LEU A 95 -21.44 1.31 11.22
C LEU A 95 -20.90 0.06 10.52
N ILE A 96 -21.61 -1.03 10.51
CA ILE A 96 -21.20 -2.28 9.89
C ILE A 96 -20.94 -2.07 8.40
N THR A 97 -19.74 -2.47 7.94
CA THR A 97 -19.40 -2.44 6.53
C THR A 97 -19.92 -3.71 5.86
N ASN A 98 -21.05 -3.60 5.19
CA ASN A 98 -21.71 -4.73 4.51
C ASN A 98 -22.10 -4.40 3.08
N ASP A 99 -21.68 -3.25 2.56
CA ASP A 99 -22.07 -2.71 1.26
C ASP A 99 -20.87 -2.34 0.38
N LEU A 100 -19.73 -2.98 0.59
CA LEU A 100 -18.56 -2.79 -0.26
C LEU A 100 -18.84 -3.33 -1.67
N GLN A 101 -18.45 -2.56 -2.67
CA GLN A 101 -18.76 -2.86 -4.07
C GLN A 101 -17.97 -4.04 -4.61
N TYR A 102 -16.71 -4.20 -4.25
CA TYR A 102 -15.80 -5.20 -4.81
C TYR A 102 -15.30 -6.23 -3.80
N ASP A 103 -15.37 -5.94 -2.52
CA ASP A 103 -14.74 -6.74 -1.48
C ASP A 103 -15.71 -7.01 -0.34
N SER A 104 -15.46 -8.08 0.41
CA SER A 104 -16.21 -8.40 1.63
C SER A 104 -15.62 -7.68 2.86
N ARG A 105 -14.39 -7.20 2.76
CA ARG A 105 -13.65 -6.59 3.87
C ARG A 105 -12.68 -5.55 3.35
N SER A 106 -12.52 -4.46 4.12
CA SER A 106 -11.50 -3.45 3.90
C SER A 106 -10.10 -4.05 4.16
N ALA A 107 -9.09 -3.55 3.43
CA ALA A 107 -7.70 -3.95 3.63
C ALA A 107 -7.05 -3.24 4.82
N PHE A 108 -7.68 -2.23 5.41
CA PHE A 108 -7.09 -1.47 6.51
C PHE A 108 -6.81 -2.34 7.72
N THR A 109 -5.59 -2.21 8.25
CA THR A 109 -5.21 -2.63 9.58
C THR A 109 -4.97 -1.37 10.43
N LEU A 110 -3.97 -1.36 11.30
CA LEU A 110 -3.72 -0.22 12.18
C LEU A 110 -3.02 0.91 11.43
N SER A 111 -3.20 2.14 11.92
CA SER A 111 -2.39 3.28 11.50
C SER A 111 -1.31 3.52 12.54
N LEU A 112 -0.11 3.92 12.09
CA LEU A 112 1.07 4.04 12.95
C LEU A 112 1.72 5.40 12.85
N ASN A 113 2.42 5.77 13.94
CA ASN A 113 3.46 6.79 13.95
C ASN A 113 4.71 6.17 14.56
N HIS A 114 5.88 6.54 14.06
CA HIS A 114 7.12 6.24 14.76
C HIS A 114 7.19 7.08 16.04
N ARG A 115 7.72 6.49 17.12
CA ARG A 115 7.75 7.14 18.44
C ARG A 115 8.64 8.39 18.47
N GLU A 116 9.57 8.53 17.53
CA GLU A 116 10.45 9.69 17.42
C GLU A 116 9.88 10.82 16.53
N THR A 117 8.65 10.68 16.05
CA THR A 117 7.98 11.76 15.30
C THR A 117 7.49 12.85 16.26
N TYR A 118 7.36 14.06 15.73
CA TYR A 118 6.78 15.17 16.48
C TYR A 118 5.25 15.06 16.53
N THR A 119 4.57 15.45 15.43
CA THR A 119 3.12 15.26 15.32
C THR A 119 2.75 14.00 14.55
N GLY A 120 3.62 13.58 13.64
CA GLY A 120 3.40 12.42 12.79
C GLY A 120 2.97 12.74 11.37
N ILE A 121 2.54 13.99 11.08
CA ILE A 121 1.91 14.34 9.79
C ILE A 121 2.87 14.95 8.77
N THR A 122 3.95 15.60 9.21
CA THR A 122 4.86 16.28 8.28
C THR A 122 5.53 15.29 7.33
N ASP A 123 6.09 15.81 6.24
CA ASP A 123 6.85 14.97 5.30
C ASP A 123 7.99 14.25 6.02
N ARG A 124 8.69 14.93 6.92
CA ARG A 124 9.75 14.34 7.73
C ARG A 124 9.23 13.20 8.61
N ASP A 125 8.12 13.43 9.29
CA ASP A 125 7.55 12.45 10.22
C ASP A 125 6.99 11.24 9.49
N ARG A 126 6.22 11.45 8.42
CA ARG A 126 5.65 10.33 7.67
C ARG A 126 6.74 9.54 6.94
N ALA A 127 7.81 10.21 6.49
CA ALA A 127 8.96 9.51 5.91
C ALA A 127 9.65 8.62 6.94
N LEU A 128 9.85 9.11 8.16
CA LEU A 128 10.48 8.33 9.23
C LEU A 128 9.64 7.09 9.56
N THR A 129 8.34 7.27 9.76
CA THR A 129 7.43 6.16 10.05
C THR A 129 7.47 5.11 8.94
N THR A 130 7.38 5.55 7.70
CA THR A 130 7.34 4.66 6.53
C THR A 130 8.66 3.92 6.34
N ARG A 131 9.77 4.65 6.34
CA ARG A 131 11.09 4.06 6.10
C ARG A 131 11.44 3.05 7.20
N ARG A 132 11.27 3.43 8.46
CA ARG A 132 11.60 2.53 9.56
C ARG A 132 10.71 1.30 9.58
N PHE A 133 9.43 1.46 9.26
CA PHE A 133 8.55 0.30 9.14
C PHE A 133 9.02 -0.64 8.00
N GLY A 134 9.36 -0.08 6.86
CA GLY A 134 9.88 -0.87 5.73
C GLY A 134 11.16 -1.62 6.08
N GLU A 135 12.08 -0.98 6.80
CA GLU A 135 13.32 -1.61 7.26
C GLU A 135 13.02 -2.73 8.28
N LEU A 136 12.15 -2.46 9.25
CA LEU A 136 11.77 -3.46 10.26
C LEU A 136 11.03 -4.64 9.63
N ALA A 137 10.19 -4.39 8.63
CA ALA A 137 9.49 -5.44 7.88
C ALA A 137 10.48 -6.42 7.23
N GLY A 138 11.64 -5.94 6.81
CA GLY A 138 12.70 -6.79 6.28
C GLY A 138 13.35 -7.68 7.33
N GLU A 139 13.31 -7.26 8.59
CA GLU A 139 13.93 -7.99 9.70
C GLU A 139 13.03 -9.10 10.27
N VAL A 140 11.71 -9.02 10.07
CA VAL A 140 10.75 -9.95 10.73
C VAL A 140 10.93 -11.39 10.30
N TYR A 141 11.50 -11.65 9.15
CA TYR A 141 11.72 -13.01 8.65
C TYR A 141 12.69 -13.79 9.53
N GLU A 142 13.56 -13.09 10.27
CA GLU A 142 14.53 -13.67 11.19
C GLU A 142 14.07 -13.67 12.65
N LEU A 143 12.87 -13.14 12.93
CA LEU A 143 12.34 -12.99 14.28
C LEU A 143 11.22 -13.98 14.56
N SER A 144 11.03 -14.34 15.82
CA SER A 144 9.77 -14.97 16.24
C SER A 144 8.65 -13.95 16.24
N ASP A 145 7.40 -14.40 16.29
CA ASP A 145 6.25 -13.52 16.34
C ASP A 145 6.31 -12.60 17.56
N THR A 146 6.70 -13.14 18.72
CA THR A 146 6.85 -12.35 19.95
C THR A 146 7.93 -11.28 19.80
N GLU A 147 9.08 -11.66 19.25
CA GLU A 147 10.17 -10.70 19.00
C GLU A 147 9.76 -9.62 18.02
N ALA A 148 9.02 -9.98 16.96
CA ALA A 148 8.53 -9.02 15.98
C ALA A 148 7.57 -8.01 16.61
N MET A 149 6.63 -8.47 17.43
CA MET A 149 5.68 -7.60 18.13
C MET A 149 6.38 -6.66 19.11
N GLU A 150 7.36 -7.16 19.83
CA GLU A 150 8.15 -6.35 20.76
C GLU A 150 8.96 -5.28 20.01
N ALA A 151 9.59 -5.65 18.89
CA ALA A 151 10.34 -4.71 18.07
C ALA A 151 9.43 -3.62 17.50
N LEU A 152 8.23 -3.98 17.06
CA LEU A 152 7.24 -3.03 16.58
C LEU A 152 6.84 -2.03 17.66
N GLY A 153 6.50 -2.54 18.85
CA GLY A 153 6.06 -1.70 19.98
C GLY A 153 7.15 -0.77 20.52
N LYS A 154 8.41 -1.14 20.34
CA LYS A 154 9.55 -0.30 20.73
C LYS A 154 9.66 0.96 19.89
N GLU A 155 9.39 0.86 18.58
CA GLU A 155 9.59 1.96 17.64
C GLU A 155 8.31 2.68 17.26
N PHE A 156 7.15 2.03 17.35
CA PHE A 156 5.89 2.56 16.82
C PHE A 156 4.80 2.63 17.87
N ARG A 157 3.82 3.47 17.60
CA ARG A 157 2.58 3.57 18.37
C ARG A 157 1.38 3.66 17.44
N THR A 158 0.21 3.29 17.93
CA THR A 158 -1.06 3.39 17.23
C THR A 158 -2.08 4.14 18.10
N PRO A 159 -3.02 4.92 17.54
CA PRO A 159 -3.14 5.25 16.11
C PRO A 159 -2.06 6.23 15.65
N GLY A 160 -1.97 6.43 14.33
CA GLY A 160 -1.00 7.33 13.74
C GLY A 160 -1.44 7.87 12.38
N HIS A 161 -0.50 8.46 11.65
CA HIS A 161 -0.77 9.15 10.39
C HIS A 161 -0.39 8.33 9.15
N ILE A 162 0.17 7.14 9.31
CA ILE A 162 0.41 6.22 8.21
C ILE A 162 -0.55 5.05 8.34
N PRO A 163 -1.61 5.00 7.52
CA PRO A 163 -2.50 3.85 7.50
C PRO A 163 -1.84 2.67 6.79
N LEU A 164 -1.91 1.50 7.41
CA LEU A 164 -1.41 0.27 6.84
C LEU A 164 -2.56 -0.49 6.19
N CYS A 165 -2.29 -1.05 5.00
CA CYS A 165 -3.21 -1.94 4.31
C CYS A 165 -2.55 -3.30 4.19
N ARG A 166 -3.25 -4.34 4.63
CA ARG A 166 -2.71 -5.70 4.67
C ARG A 166 -3.24 -6.50 3.49
N GLU A 167 -2.32 -7.15 2.78
CA GLU A 167 -2.65 -8.07 1.68
C GLU A 167 -3.59 -9.16 2.18
N SER A 168 -4.64 -9.47 1.41
CA SER A 168 -5.53 -10.59 1.72
C SER A 168 -4.75 -11.90 1.69
N PRO A 169 -5.05 -12.85 2.57
CA PRO A 169 -4.50 -14.20 2.47
C PRO A 169 -4.76 -14.78 1.08
N GLY A 170 -3.71 -15.28 0.42
CA GLY A 170 -3.79 -15.75 -0.96
C GLY A 170 -3.49 -14.67 -2.00
N GLY A 171 -3.33 -13.41 -1.59
CA GLY A 171 -2.91 -12.31 -2.47
C GLY A 171 -3.84 -12.11 -3.66
N LEU A 172 -3.27 -11.89 -4.85
CA LEU A 172 -4.02 -11.62 -6.08
C LEU A 172 -4.96 -12.75 -6.51
N SER A 173 -4.73 -13.98 -6.06
CA SER A 173 -5.66 -15.08 -6.35
C SER A 173 -7.00 -14.92 -5.63
N LYS A 174 -7.07 -14.09 -4.60
CA LYS A 174 -8.26 -13.87 -3.77
C LYS A 174 -8.83 -12.46 -3.88
N ARG A 175 -7.97 -11.45 -4.02
CA ARG A 175 -8.38 -10.06 -4.10
C ARG A 175 -7.43 -9.31 -5.04
N GLN A 176 -7.98 -8.55 -5.97
CA GLN A 176 -7.20 -7.82 -6.97
C GLN A 176 -7.25 -6.31 -6.72
N GLY A 177 -7.14 -5.93 -5.46
CA GLY A 177 -7.13 -4.53 -5.04
C GLY A 177 -5.76 -3.88 -5.13
N HIS A 178 -5.73 -2.57 -4.89
CA HIS A 178 -4.49 -1.78 -4.91
C HIS A 178 -3.45 -2.30 -3.91
N THR A 179 -3.90 -2.78 -2.74
CA THR A 179 -3.00 -3.38 -1.74
C THR A 179 -2.26 -4.58 -2.32
N GLU A 180 -2.99 -5.52 -2.93
CA GLU A 180 -2.41 -6.74 -3.50
C GLU A 180 -1.50 -6.43 -4.68
N LEU A 181 -1.85 -5.43 -5.51
CA LEU A 181 -1.01 -5.02 -6.62
C LEU A 181 0.29 -4.37 -6.14
N ALA A 182 0.21 -3.52 -5.11
CA ALA A 182 1.38 -2.86 -4.51
C ALA A 182 2.34 -3.87 -3.88
N VAL A 183 1.80 -4.91 -3.25
CA VAL A 183 2.60 -5.99 -2.67
C VAL A 183 3.20 -6.86 -3.77
N ALA A 184 2.43 -7.14 -4.83
CA ALA A 184 2.89 -7.96 -5.94
C ALA A 184 4.10 -7.36 -6.66
N ILE A 185 4.09 -6.05 -6.94
CA ILE A 185 5.25 -5.41 -7.59
C ILE A 185 6.49 -5.48 -6.71
N ALA A 186 6.34 -5.36 -5.41
CA ALA A 186 7.46 -5.52 -4.49
C ALA A 186 8.04 -6.94 -4.56
N ARG A 187 7.19 -7.96 -4.54
CA ARG A 187 7.63 -9.36 -4.64
C ARG A 187 8.30 -9.65 -5.99
N LEU A 188 7.70 -9.21 -7.09
CA LEU A 188 8.23 -9.42 -8.44
C LEU A 188 9.61 -8.77 -8.62
N SER A 189 9.85 -7.66 -7.94
CA SER A 189 11.12 -6.92 -8.03
C SER A 189 12.16 -7.37 -7.01
N GLY A 190 11.85 -8.39 -6.20
CA GLY A 190 12.76 -8.90 -5.18
C GLY A 190 12.88 -8.01 -3.95
N ASN A 191 11.98 -7.05 -3.78
CA ASN A 191 11.91 -6.20 -2.59
C ASN A 191 11.14 -6.88 -1.47
N ILE A 192 11.32 -6.40 -0.26
CA ILE A 192 10.45 -6.73 0.86
C ILE A 192 9.03 -6.28 0.49
N PRO A 193 7.99 -7.11 0.72
CA PRO A 193 6.62 -6.75 0.36
C PRO A 193 6.03 -5.70 1.30
N CYS A 194 6.53 -4.49 1.16
CA CYS A 194 6.15 -3.32 1.93
C CYS A 194 6.31 -2.09 1.02
N THR A 195 5.18 -1.52 0.59
CA THR A 195 5.13 -0.51 -0.46
C THR A 195 4.33 0.70 0.00
N ILE A 196 4.91 1.90 -0.16
CA ILE A 196 4.22 3.16 0.15
C ILE A 196 3.69 3.78 -1.14
N GLY A 197 2.49 4.31 -1.09
CA GLY A 197 1.92 4.99 -2.26
C GLY A 197 0.68 5.80 -1.93
N ALA A 198 0.12 6.39 -2.96
CA ALA A 198 -1.13 7.14 -2.88
C ALA A 198 -1.84 7.12 -4.23
N GLU A 199 -3.17 7.17 -4.19
CA GLU A 199 -3.99 7.32 -5.40
C GLU A 199 -3.75 8.70 -6.02
N MET A 200 -3.65 8.73 -7.35
CA MET A 200 -3.51 9.98 -8.10
C MET A 200 -4.90 10.55 -8.38
N LEU A 201 -5.15 11.74 -7.85
CA LEU A 201 -6.41 12.45 -8.02
C LEU A 201 -6.25 13.57 -9.04
N ASP A 202 -7.37 13.96 -9.66
CA ASP A 202 -7.40 15.04 -10.64
C ASP A 202 -7.25 16.38 -9.94
N PRO A 203 -6.17 17.14 -10.20
CA PRO A 203 -5.97 18.44 -9.55
C PRO A 203 -6.91 19.53 -10.05
N GLU A 204 -7.59 19.30 -11.17
CA GLU A 204 -8.50 20.25 -11.80
C GLU A 204 -9.96 19.84 -11.66
N GLY A 205 -10.24 18.71 -11.05
CA GLY A 205 -11.59 18.17 -10.90
C GLY A 205 -11.82 17.54 -9.54
N ASP A 206 -12.84 16.70 -9.47
CA ASP A 206 -13.27 16.08 -8.22
C ASP A 206 -13.20 14.54 -8.25
N GLY A 207 -12.56 13.98 -9.23
CA GLY A 207 -12.41 12.53 -9.39
C GLY A 207 -10.97 12.06 -9.39
N ALA A 208 -10.80 10.80 -9.77
CA ALA A 208 -9.47 10.22 -9.98
C ALA A 208 -8.81 10.85 -11.21
N LEU A 209 -7.48 10.88 -11.21
CA LEU A 209 -6.72 11.31 -12.39
C LEU A 209 -7.04 10.35 -13.54
N SER A 210 -7.33 10.91 -14.72
CA SER A 210 -7.64 10.08 -15.89
C SER A 210 -6.43 9.21 -16.28
N LEU A 211 -6.69 8.09 -16.91
CA LEU A 211 -5.64 7.21 -17.41
C LEU A 211 -4.70 7.96 -18.37
N GLN A 212 -5.27 8.82 -19.22
CA GLN A 212 -4.50 9.64 -20.15
C GLN A 212 -3.54 10.59 -19.43
N GLU A 213 -4.02 11.30 -18.42
CA GLU A 213 -3.19 12.22 -17.62
C GLU A 213 -2.16 11.47 -16.77
N ALA A 214 -2.51 10.30 -16.27
CA ALA A 214 -1.57 9.46 -15.53
C ALA A 214 -0.43 9.01 -16.46
N ARG A 215 -0.72 8.59 -17.67
CA ARG A 215 0.29 8.20 -18.66
C ARG A 215 1.20 9.36 -19.03
N LYS A 216 0.63 10.55 -19.16
CA LYS A 216 1.39 11.77 -19.44
C LYS A 216 2.37 12.07 -18.30
N TYR A 217 1.90 11.99 -17.06
CA TYR A 217 2.75 12.17 -15.88
C TYR A 217 3.89 11.14 -15.86
N ALA A 218 3.57 9.88 -16.09
CA ALA A 218 4.57 8.80 -16.13
C ALA A 218 5.64 9.08 -17.18
N GLU A 219 5.23 9.50 -18.38
CA GLU A 219 6.14 9.83 -19.47
C GLU A 219 7.03 11.01 -19.15
N GLU A 220 6.45 12.09 -18.61
CA GLU A 220 7.18 13.31 -18.24
C GLU A 220 8.22 13.06 -17.14
N HIS A 221 7.96 12.12 -16.24
CA HIS A 221 8.82 11.83 -15.10
C HIS A 221 9.68 10.58 -15.29
N GLY A 222 9.56 9.91 -16.44
CA GLY A 222 10.32 8.69 -16.71
C GLY A 222 9.96 7.54 -15.77
N ILE A 223 8.69 7.44 -15.35
CA ILE A 223 8.21 6.41 -14.44
C ILE A 223 7.52 5.30 -15.23
N PRO A 224 7.92 4.04 -15.07
CA PRO A 224 7.19 2.94 -15.68
C PRO A 224 5.75 2.88 -15.18
N MET A 225 4.80 2.75 -16.09
CA MET A 225 3.39 2.61 -15.76
C MET A 225 2.87 1.30 -16.32
N ILE A 226 2.25 0.52 -15.46
CA ILE A 226 1.68 -0.79 -15.78
C ILE A 226 0.25 -0.87 -15.25
N THR A 227 -0.46 -1.92 -15.67
CA THR A 227 -1.82 -2.19 -15.21
C THR A 227 -1.85 -3.41 -14.29
N GLY A 228 -2.95 -3.57 -13.58
CA GLY A 228 -3.18 -4.79 -12.80
C GLY A 228 -3.13 -6.03 -13.68
N ASN A 229 -3.65 -5.95 -14.91
CA ASN A 229 -3.62 -7.06 -15.84
C ASN A 229 -2.18 -7.45 -16.25
N ASP A 230 -1.30 -6.46 -16.43
CA ASP A 230 0.11 -6.73 -16.74
C ASP A 230 0.75 -7.57 -15.62
N ILE A 231 0.44 -7.26 -14.38
CA ILE A 231 0.94 -8.03 -13.22
C ILE A 231 0.37 -9.44 -13.23
N LEU A 232 -0.94 -9.59 -13.44
CA LEU A 232 -1.58 -10.91 -13.48
C LEU A 232 -1.00 -11.79 -14.60
N GLU A 233 -0.79 -11.22 -15.78
CA GLU A 233 -0.16 -11.93 -16.90
C GLU A 233 1.25 -12.40 -16.56
N SER A 234 2.04 -11.54 -15.90
CA SER A 234 3.41 -11.90 -15.51
C SER A 234 3.46 -13.05 -14.50
N MET A 235 2.36 -13.28 -13.78
CA MET A 235 2.22 -14.33 -12.78
C MET A 235 1.41 -15.54 -13.31
N ASP A 236 1.13 -15.58 -14.60
CA ASP A 236 0.31 -16.62 -15.25
C ASP A 236 -1.07 -16.79 -14.61
N MET A 237 -1.70 -15.66 -14.24
CA MET A 237 -3.01 -15.65 -13.56
C MET A 237 -4.17 -15.18 -14.44
N VAL A 238 -3.94 -15.04 -15.74
CA VAL A 238 -4.96 -14.70 -16.74
C VAL A 238 -4.97 -15.73 -17.85
#